data_b12f39e18b3b600d296d4373c17fae4c
#
_entry.id   b12f39e18b3b600d296d4373c17fae4c
#
_cell.length_a   1.000
_cell.length_b   1.000
_cell.length_c   1.000
_cell.angle_alpha   90.00
_cell.angle_beta   90.00
_cell.angle_gamma   90.00
#
_symmetry.space_group_name_H-M   'P 1'
#
loop_
_entity.id
_entity.type
_entity.pdbx_description
1 polymer ?
#
loop_
_entity_poly.entity_id
_entity_poly.type
_entity_poly.pdbx_seq_one_letter_code
_entity_poly.pdbx_strand_id
1 'polypeptide(L)'
;MEDNIPKFDIPLDFIVGDSITGEILNQYGRFPCKIKAGVFVLCVQGSVQATVNLTKFIIKPNDFITLPPGCFIQIHEVSDDVKLCFAGFSSTFVSHINYIKTITNYLPVIFDSPVMPLPVPVSQLYQEAFSLLIKAYSLPKTIENKEIIKAIFTIFMQGVIELYKNHTPYSNAPMTRNMEICRE
;
A
#
# COMPACT_ATOMS: atom_id res chain seq x y z
N MET A 1 6.10 0.93 -25.88
CA MET A 1 4.83 1.44 -25.34
C MET A 1 4.79 1.59 -23.80
N GLU A 2 5.74 1.05 -23.05
CA GLU A 2 5.78 1.20 -21.58
C GLU A 2 6.23 2.59 -21.07
N ASP A 3 6.82 3.43 -21.92
CA ASP A 3 7.44 4.69 -21.47
C ASP A 3 6.46 5.85 -21.19
N ASN A 4 5.18 5.70 -21.53
CA ASN A 4 4.19 6.77 -21.37
C ASN A 4 3.27 6.62 -20.14
N ILE A 5 3.43 5.57 -19.33
CA ILE A 5 2.63 5.40 -18.12
C ILE A 5 3.22 6.26 -17.00
N PRO A 6 2.42 7.13 -16.37
CA PRO A 6 2.88 7.89 -15.21
C PRO A 6 3.45 6.97 -14.13
N LYS A 7 4.59 7.36 -13.56
CA LYS A 7 5.27 6.58 -12.52
C LYS A 7 5.25 7.38 -11.21
N PHE A 8 4.86 6.73 -10.13
CA PHE A 8 4.89 7.31 -8.79
C PHE A 8 6.03 6.71 -7.99
N ASP A 9 6.88 7.56 -7.46
CA ASP A 9 7.91 7.20 -6.49
C ASP A 9 7.97 8.26 -5.38
N ILE A 10 8.65 7.94 -4.32
CA ILE A 10 8.79 8.80 -3.15
C ILE A 10 10.21 9.39 -3.18
N PRO A 11 10.36 10.72 -3.03
CA PRO A 11 11.66 11.39 -3.13
C PRO A 11 12.57 11.15 -1.90
N LEU A 12 11.99 10.72 -0.78
CA LEU A 12 12.70 10.40 0.46
C LEU A 12 12.65 8.89 0.72
N ASP A 13 13.61 8.36 1.46
CA ASP A 13 13.63 6.93 1.80
C ASP A 13 12.34 6.48 2.49
N PHE A 14 11.76 7.35 3.32
CA PHE A 14 10.52 7.08 4.03
C PHE A 14 9.66 8.34 4.17
N ILE A 15 8.36 8.18 4.01
CA ILE A 15 7.34 9.17 4.37
C ILE A 15 6.20 8.51 5.13
N VAL A 16 5.58 9.26 6.01
CA VAL A 16 4.35 8.84 6.72
C VAL A 16 3.46 10.04 6.92
N GLY A 17 2.15 9.86 6.87
CA GLY A 17 1.19 10.93 7.06
C GLY A 17 -0.26 10.45 7.06
N ASP A 18 -1.14 11.41 7.31
CA ASP A 18 -2.60 11.25 7.31
C ASP A 18 -3.32 12.35 6.52
N SER A 19 -2.56 13.14 5.76
CA SER A 19 -3.02 14.34 5.08
C SER A 19 -3.26 14.15 3.56
N ILE A 20 -3.48 12.91 3.11
CA ILE A 20 -3.92 12.69 1.73
C ILE A 20 -5.36 13.14 1.61
N THR A 21 -5.58 14.19 0.84
CA THR A 21 -6.90 14.74 0.54
C THR A 21 -7.48 14.12 -0.73
N GLY A 22 -8.82 14.21 -0.89
CA GLY A 22 -9.48 13.83 -2.13
C GLY A 22 -8.91 14.56 -3.36
N GLU A 23 -8.50 15.82 -3.19
CA GLU A 23 -7.87 16.60 -4.26
C GLU A 23 -6.54 15.98 -4.74
N ILE A 24 -5.68 15.54 -3.81
CA ILE A 24 -4.43 14.84 -4.15
C ILE A 24 -4.74 13.52 -4.85
N LEU A 25 -5.68 12.73 -4.34
CA LEU A 25 -6.04 11.44 -4.91
C LEU A 25 -6.63 11.58 -6.33
N ASN A 26 -7.43 12.59 -6.57
CA ASN A 26 -8.03 12.86 -7.88
C ASN A 26 -7.00 13.18 -8.98
N GLN A 27 -5.78 13.60 -8.62
CA GLN A 27 -4.70 13.80 -9.59
C GLN A 27 -4.25 12.47 -10.24
N TYR A 28 -4.49 11.33 -9.58
CA TYR A 28 -4.18 9.99 -10.08
C TYR A 28 -5.38 9.29 -10.74
N GLY A 29 -6.46 10.05 -11.01
CA GLY A 29 -7.69 9.49 -11.60
C GLY A 29 -7.68 9.39 -13.13
N ARG A 30 -6.91 10.22 -13.82
CA ARG A 30 -6.98 10.31 -15.29
C ARG A 30 -6.41 9.09 -16.00
N PHE A 31 -5.31 8.54 -15.50
CA PHE A 31 -4.61 7.41 -16.10
C PHE A 31 -4.09 6.47 -15.02
N PRO A 32 -3.96 5.16 -15.31
CA PRO A 32 -3.26 4.25 -14.43
C PRO A 32 -1.84 4.76 -14.16
N CYS A 33 -1.43 4.73 -12.90
CA CYS A 33 -0.10 5.11 -12.45
C CYS A 33 0.66 3.87 -11.96
N LYS A 34 1.89 3.68 -12.42
CA LYS A 34 2.78 2.61 -11.95
C LYS A 34 3.46 3.03 -10.65
N ILE A 35 3.23 2.28 -9.58
CA ILE A 35 3.87 2.49 -8.29
C ILE A 35 5.26 1.88 -8.31
N LYS A 36 6.28 2.67 -8.00
CA LYS A 36 7.68 2.22 -7.82
C LYS A 36 8.04 2.04 -6.35
N ALA A 37 7.39 2.78 -5.48
CA ALA A 37 7.54 2.73 -4.03
C ALA A 37 6.84 1.50 -3.43
N GLY A 38 7.21 1.13 -2.20
CA GLY A 38 6.38 0.29 -1.34
C GLY A 38 5.44 1.18 -0.54
N VAL A 39 4.13 0.99 -0.63
CA VAL A 39 3.16 1.85 0.03
C VAL A 39 2.16 1.02 0.84
N PHE A 40 1.92 1.46 2.07
CA PHE A 40 0.90 0.92 2.98
C PHE A 40 -0.09 2.01 3.30
N VAL A 41 -1.37 1.70 3.19
CA VAL A 41 -2.45 2.66 3.44
C VAL A 41 -3.51 2.01 4.33
N LEU A 42 -4.03 2.77 5.29
CA LEU A 42 -5.20 2.41 6.07
C LEU A 42 -6.30 3.43 5.82
N CYS A 43 -7.47 2.97 5.41
CA CYS A 43 -8.66 3.81 5.34
C CYS A 43 -9.26 3.96 6.73
N VAL A 44 -9.33 5.19 7.23
CA VAL A 44 -9.88 5.52 8.55
C VAL A 44 -11.33 5.99 8.42
N GLN A 45 -11.62 6.76 7.39
CA GLN A 45 -12.95 7.35 7.15
C GLN A 45 -13.18 7.55 5.66
N GLY A 46 -14.45 7.59 5.27
CA GLY A 46 -14.85 7.80 3.89
C GLY A 46 -14.65 6.59 3.00
N SER A 47 -14.57 6.81 1.70
CA SER A 47 -14.37 5.74 0.72
C SER A 47 -13.58 6.20 -0.49
N VAL A 48 -12.91 5.25 -1.11
CA VAL A 48 -12.19 5.45 -2.38
C VAL A 48 -12.55 4.31 -3.33
N GLN A 49 -12.98 4.65 -4.54
CA GLN A 49 -13.08 3.69 -5.63
C GLN A 49 -11.79 3.72 -6.44
N ALA A 50 -11.12 2.61 -6.53
CA ALA A 50 -9.86 2.50 -7.24
C ALA A 50 -9.76 1.20 -8.04
N THR A 51 -9.01 1.22 -9.12
CA THR A 51 -8.53 0.02 -9.79
C THR A 51 -7.08 -0.22 -9.36
N VAL A 52 -6.80 -1.41 -8.85
CA VAL A 52 -5.45 -1.86 -8.52
C VAL A 52 -5.18 -3.13 -9.33
N ASN A 53 -4.11 -3.15 -10.11
CA ASN A 53 -3.74 -4.30 -10.96
C ASN A 53 -4.91 -4.86 -11.78
N LEU A 54 -5.69 -3.99 -12.44
CA LEU A 54 -6.86 -4.32 -13.27
C LEU A 54 -8.12 -4.73 -12.50
N THR A 55 -8.08 -4.85 -11.18
CA THR A 55 -9.25 -5.18 -10.35
C THR A 55 -9.79 -3.92 -9.68
N LYS A 56 -11.11 -3.74 -9.74
CA LYS A 56 -11.80 -2.62 -9.07
C LYS A 56 -12.06 -2.96 -7.61
N PHE A 57 -11.76 -1.99 -6.74
CA PHE A 57 -12.01 -2.06 -5.31
C PHE A 57 -12.82 -0.84 -4.85
N ILE A 58 -13.68 -1.05 -3.87
CA ILE A 58 -14.29 0.00 -3.07
C ILE A 58 -13.64 -0.08 -1.70
N ILE A 59 -12.69 0.82 -1.45
CA ILE A 59 -11.94 0.92 -0.20
C ILE A 59 -12.82 1.63 0.82
N LYS A 60 -12.96 1.04 1.99
CA LYS A 60 -13.84 1.46 3.08
C LYS A 60 -13.05 1.62 4.39
N PRO A 61 -13.64 2.24 5.42
CA PRO A 61 -13.01 2.27 6.74
C PRO A 61 -12.62 0.87 7.24
N ASN A 62 -11.44 0.77 7.81
CA ASN A 62 -10.74 -0.44 8.26
C ASN A 62 -10.14 -1.30 7.13
N ASP A 63 -10.20 -0.89 5.89
CA ASP A 63 -9.46 -1.55 4.82
C ASP A 63 -7.98 -1.13 4.88
N PHE A 64 -7.12 -2.13 4.83
CA PHE A 64 -5.67 -1.98 4.75
C PHE A 64 -5.21 -2.32 3.33
N ILE A 65 -4.45 -1.43 2.72
CA ILE A 65 -3.98 -1.55 1.35
C ILE A 65 -2.48 -1.72 1.34
N THR A 66 -2.00 -2.75 0.65
CA THR A 66 -0.58 -2.99 0.42
C THR A 66 -0.28 -2.86 -1.07
N LEU A 67 0.54 -1.88 -1.42
CA LEU A 67 0.97 -1.62 -2.80
C LEU A 67 2.48 -1.88 -2.91
N PRO A 68 2.91 -3.09 -3.28
CA PRO A 68 4.30 -3.35 -3.57
C PRO A 68 4.75 -2.66 -4.86
N PRO A 69 6.07 -2.45 -5.05
CA PRO A 69 6.61 -1.94 -6.31
C PRO A 69 6.14 -2.76 -7.50
N GLY A 70 5.74 -2.08 -8.55
CA GLY A 70 5.21 -2.71 -9.77
C GLY A 70 3.68 -2.73 -9.88
N CYS A 71 2.95 -2.42 -8.81
CA CYS A 71 1.51 -2.24 -8.87
C CYS A 71 1.11 -1.07 -9.77
N PHE A 72 -0.08 -1.21 -10.39
CA PHE A 72 -0.75 -0.12 -11.09
C PHE A 72 -1.97 0.31 -10.28
N ILE A 73 -2.14 1.61 -10.12
CA ILE A 73 -3.31 2.19 -9.45
C ILE A 73 -3.95 3.28 -10.30
N GLN A 74 -5.27 3.30 -10.28
CA GLN A 74 -6.07 4.39 -10.83
C GLN A 74 -7.20 4.70 -9.85
N ILE A 75 -7.32 5.96 -9.45
CA ILE A 75 -8.37 6.44 -8.55
C ILE A 75 -9.56 6.89 -9.41
N HIS A 76 -10.78 6.47 -9.07
CA HIS A 76 -12.00 6.83 -9.81
C HIS A 76 -12.87 7.82 -9.05
N GLU A 77 -13.18 7.51 -7.79
CA GLU A 77 -14.03 8.33 -6.94
C GLU A 77 -13.46 8.38 -5.53
N VAL A 78 -13.63 9.53 -4.89
CA VAL A 78 -13.18 9.77 -3.51
C VAL A 78 -14.27 10.50 -2.79
N SER A 79 -14.69 10.01 -1.61
CA SER A 79 -15.68 10.72 -0.78
C SER A 79 -15.07 12.00 -0.18
N ASP A 80 -15.91 13.01 0.06
CA ASP A 80 -15.47 14.30 0.59
C ASP A 80 -14.87 14.21 1.99
N ASP A 81 -15.26 13.19 2.75
CA ASP A 81 -14.84 12.95 4.13
C ASP A 81 -13.68 11.97 4.25
N VAL A 82 -13.00 11.62 3.15
CA VAL A 82 -11.93 10.63 3.15
C VAL A 82 -10.80 10.99 4.10
N LYS A 83 -10.38 10.01 4.90
CA LYS A 83 -9.18 10.06 5.75
C LYS A 83 -8.39 8.78 5.58
N LEU A 84 -7.16 8.93 5.14
CA LEU A 84 -6.22 7.83 4.93
C LEU A 84 -4.95 8.08 5.74
N CYS A 85 -4.49 7.06 6.47
CA CYS A 85 -3.12 7.02 6.97
C CYS A 85 -2.26 6.26 5.96
N PHE A 86 -1.04 6.73 5.72
CA PHE A 86 -0.14 6.08 4.77
C PHE A 86 1.31 6.07 5.27
N ALA A 87 2.03 5.05 4.87
CA ALA A 87 3.49 4.95 5.01
C ALA A 87 4.07 4.51 3.66
N GLY A 88 5.09 5.21 3.20
CA GLY A 88 5.72 4.95 1.92
C GLY A 88 7.23 4.84 2.03
N PHE A 89 7.80 3.93 1.25
CA PHE A 89 9.23 3.65 1.17
C PHE A 89 9.67 3.74 -0.28
N SER A 90 10.69 4.55 -0.57
CA SER A 90 11.15 4.79 -1.94
C SER A 90 11.61 3.51 -2.65
N SER A 91 11.59 3.51 -3.98
CA SER A 91 12.11 2.40 -4.79
C SER A 91 13.58 2.13 -4.49
N THR A 92 14.37 3.18 -4.27
CA THR A 92 15.77 3.08 -3.91
C THR A 92 15.95 2.37 -2.58
N PHE A 93 15.19 2.76 -1.55
CA PHE A 93 15.23 2.12 -0.24
C PHE A 93 14.81 0.64 -0.32
N VAL A 94 13.68 0.36 -0.95
CA VAL A 94 13.14 -1.00 -1.10
C VAL A 94 14.12 -1.92 -1.82
N SER A 95 14.83 -1.44 -2.84
CA SER A 95 15.83 -2.24 -3.56
C SER A 95 17.04 -2.62 -2.70
N HIS A 96 17.45 -1.75 -1.76
CA HIS A 96 18.60 -1.98 -0.90
C HIS A 96 18.37 -3.01 0.21
N ILE A 97 17.12 -3.20 0.68
CA ILE A 97 16.81 -4.07 1.83
C ILE A 97 16.44 -5.51 1.47
N ASN A 98 16.69 -5.95 0.24
CA ASN A 98 16.29 -7.28 -0.24
C ASN A 98 14.79 -7.61 0.00
N TYR A 99 13.95 -6.60 -0.08
CA TYR A 99 12.51 -6.67 0.11
C TYR A 99 11.87 -7.85 -0.62
N ILE A 100 12.24 -8.04 -1.89
CA ILE A 100 11.69 -9.09 -2.75
C ILE A 100 11.89 -10.48 -2.14
N LYS A 101 13.04 -10.76 -1.52
CA LYS A 101 13.30 -12.08 -0.90
C LYS A 101 12.36 -12.37 0.27
N THR A 102 12.04 -11.34 1.06
CA THR A 102 11.19 -11.50 2.25
C THR A 102 9.75 -11.78 1.89
N ILE A 103 9.25 -11.21 0.81
CA ILE A 103 7.83 -11.30 0.44
C ILE A 103 7.55 -12.12 -0.83
N THR A 104 8.57 -12.71 -1.46
CA THR A 104 8.41 -13.44 -2.73
C THR A 104 7.26 -14.46 -2.67
N ASN A 105 7.11 -15.15 -1.56
CA ASN A 105 6.05 -16.15 -1.39
C ASN A 105 4.64 -15.54 -1.25
N TYR A 106 4.55 -14.28 -0.87
CA TYR A 106 3.28 -13.57 -0.64
C TYR A 106 2.93 -12.60 -1.76
N LEU A 107 3.90 -12.23 -2.61
CA LEU A 107 3.68 -11.29 -3.71
C LEU A 107 2.47 -11.64 -4.58
N PRO A 108 2.29 -12.89 -5.06
CA PRO A 108 1.14 -13.22 -5.88
C PRO A 108 -0.18 -12.94 -5.17
N VAL A 109 -0.28 -13.29 -3.89
CA VAL A 109 -1.50 -13.08 -3.08
C VAL A 109 -1.73 -11.60 -2.83
N ILE A 110 -0.66 -10.83 -2.56
CA ILE A 110 -0.75 -9.37 -2.37
C ILE A 110 -1.19 -8.69 -3.67
N PHE A 111 -0.67 -9.10 -4.82
CA PHE A 111 -1.08 -8.55 -6.12
C PHE A 111 -2.55 -8.85 -6.45
N ASP A 112 -3.04 -10.03 -6.09
CA ASP A 112 -4.44 -10.43 -6.30
C ASP A 112 -5.40 -9.78 -5.32
N SER A 113 -4.97 -9.59 -4.07
CA SER A 113 -5.77 -9.05 -2.97
C SER A 113 -5.04 -7.94 -2.23
N PRO A 114 -4.76 -6.81 -2.90
CA PRO A 114 -4.02 -5.70 -2.29
C PRO A 114 -4.82 -4.97 -1.21
N VAL A 115 -6.13 -5.12 -1.20
CA VAL A 115 -7.05 -4.50 -0.24
C VAL A 115 -7.58 -5.57 0.71
N MET A 116 -7.30 -5.42 2.00
CA MET A 116 -7.67 -6.38 3.02
C MET A 116 -8.50 -5.72 4.13
N PRO A 117 -9.75 -6.15 4.36
CA PRO A 117 -10.54 -5.65 5.47
C PRO A 117 -9.95 -6.16 6.80
N LEU A 118 -9.70 -5.25 7.72
CA LEU A 118 -9.20 -5.57 9.05
C LEU A 118 -10.37 -5.68 10.05
N PRO A 119 -10.28 -6.60 11.03
CA PRO A 119 -11.10 -6.52 12.22
C PRO A 119 -10.90 -5.17 12.94
N VAL A 120 -11.97 -4.60 13.50
CA VAL A 120 -11.92 -3.27 14.14
C VAL A 120 -10.78 -3.13 15.17
N PRO A 121 -10.53 -4.09 16.08
CA PRO A 121 -9.43 -3.97 17.03
C PRO A 121 -8.05 -3.91 16.35
N VAL A 122 -7.87 -4.66 15.26
CA VAL A 122 -6.62 -4.66 14.49
C VAL A 122 -6.45 -3.32 13.76
N SER A 123 -7.52 -2.81 13.15
CA SER A 123 -7.51 -1.49 12.50
C SER A 123 -7.16 -0.38 13.50
N GLN A 124 -7.71 -0.40 14.70
CA GLN A 124 -7.38 0.55 15.76
C GLN A 124 -5.89 0.50 16.14
N LEU A 125 -5.34 -0.70 16.29
CA LEU A 125 -3.90 -0.86 16.56
C LEU A 125 -3.04 -0.23 15.45
N TYR A 126 -3.39 -0.44 14.18
CA TYR A 126 -2.68 0.20 13.07
C TYR A 126 -2.84 1.73 13.06
N GLN A 127 -4.03 2.26 13.40
CA GLN A 127 -4.23 3.71 13.54
C GLN A 127 -3.33 4.31 14.63
N GLU A 128 -3.20 3.65 15.76
CA GLU A 128 -2.29 4.06 16.84
C GLU A 128 -0.83 4.02 16.38
N ALA A 129 -0.43 2.96 15.67
CA ALA A 129 0.91 2.83 15.12
C ALA A 129 1.21 3.94 14.10
N PHE A 130 0.31 4.25 13.18
CA PHE A 130 0.45 5.38 12.26
C PHE A 130 0.55 6.70 13.00
N SER A 131 -0.31 6.93 14.01
CA SER A 131 -0.27 8.16 14.82
C SER A 131 1.08 8.34 15.52
N LEU A 132 1.63 7.26 16.08
CA LEU A 132 2.96 7.27 16.70
C LEU A 132 4.05 7.61 15.68
N LEU A 133 4.01 7.00 14.50
CA LEU A 133 4.99 7.23 13.42
C LEU A 133 4.91 8.66 12.88
N ILE A 134 3.71 9.20 12.70
CA ILE A 134 3.51 10.59 12.27
C ILE A 134 4.11 11.56 13.29
N LYS A 135 3.88 11.33 14.59
CA LYS A 135 4.48 12.12 15.65
C LYS A 135 6.03 12.00 15.65
N ALA A 136 6.54 10.80 15.51
CA ALA A 136 8.00 10.57 15.45
C ALA A 136 8.63 11.24 14.21
N TYR A 137 7.93 11.18 13.05
CA TYR A 137 8.38 11.81 11.82
C TYR A 137 8.44 13.34 11.89
N SER A 138 7.60 13.96 12.71
CA SER A 138 7.61 15.41 12.94
C SER A 138 8.77 15.88 13.82
N LEU A 139 9.45 14.97 14.51
CA LEU A 139 10.59 15.30 15.37
C LEU A 139 11.89 15.35 14.54
N PRO A 140 12.67 16.47 14.62
CA PRO A 140 13.92 16.60 13.88
C PRO A 140 14.88 15.44 14.20
N LYS A 141 15.50 14.89 13.15
CA LYS A 141 16.53 13.83 13.22
C LYS A 141 16.09 12.46 13.73
N THR A 142 14.82 12.25 14.07
CA THR A 142 14.38 10.96 14.61
C THR A 142 14.28 9.88 13.53
N ILE A 143 13.91 10.24 12.30
CA ILE A 143 13.71 9.30 11.18
C ILE A 143 14.70 9.54 10.02
N GLU A 144 15.80 10.23 10.26
CA GLU A 144 16.89 10.34 9.27
C GLU A 144 17.80 9.10 9.27
N ASN A 145 17.77 8.31 10.34
CA ASN A 145 18.61 7.13 10.48
C ASN A 145 18.03 5.96 9.66
N LYS A 146 18.80 5.47 8.70
CA LYS A 146 18.41 4.36 7.82
C LYS A 146 18.07 3.07 8.55
N GLU A 147 18.70 2.79 9.68
CA GLU A 147 18.40 1.60 10.50
C GLU A 147 17.03 1.71 11.18
N ILE A 148 16.62 2.92 11.57
CA ILE A 148 15.27 3.16 12.09
C ILE A 148 14.24 2.97 11.00
N ILE A 149 14.46 3.53 9.81
CA ILE A 149 13.56 3.36 8.65
C ILE A 149 13.42 1.88 8.29
N LYS A 150 14.52 1.14 8.29
CA LYS A 150 14.54 -0.30 8.03
C LYS A 150 13.74 -1.08 9.09
N ALA A 151 13.87 -0.71 10.37
CA ALA A 151 13.09 -1.33 11.45
C ALA A 151 11.59 -1.08 11.28
N ILE A 152 11.19 0.17 10.96
CA ILE A 152 9.80 0.53 10.68
C ILE A 152 9.26 -0.29 9.51
N PHE A 153 9.99 -0.35 8.40
CA PHE A 153 9.62 -1.14 7.24
C PHE A 153 9.43 -2.61 7.60
N THR A 154 10.36 -3.17 8.38
CA THR A 154 10.29 -4.56 8.82
C THR A 154 9.04 -4.85 9.65
N ILE A 155 8.65 -3.92 10.55
CA ILE A 155 7.42 -4.03 11.34
C ILE A 155 6.19 -4.07 10.42
N PHE A 156 6.09 -3.14 9.45
CA PHE A 156 4.99 -3.15 8.49
C PHE A 156 4.94 -4.45 7.69
N MET A 157 6.09 -4.93 7.22
CA MET A 157 6.16 -6.15 6.44
C MET A 157 5.78 -7.39 7.22
N GLN A 158 6.22 -7.51 8.47
CA GLN A 158 5.82 -8.61 9.32
C GLN A 158 4.32 -8.58 9.59
N GLY A 159 3.75 -7.39 9.84
CA GLY A 159 2.31 -7.22 9.97
C GLY A 159 1.54 -7.67 8.71
N VAL A 160 1.99 -7.25 7.54
CA VAL A 160 1.41 -7.67 6.25
C VAL A 160 1.50 -9.19 6.08
N ILE A 161 2.66 -9.80 6.34
CA ILE A 161 2.85 -11.26 6.24
C ILE A 161 1.85 -11.99 7.15
N GLU A 162 1.67 -11.56 8.39
CA GLU A 162 0.71 -12.17 9.32
C GLU A 162 -0.74 -12.03 8.82
N LEU A 163 -1.11 -10.88 8.27
CA LEU A 163 -2.43 -10.67 7.67
C LEU A 163 -2.67 -11.67 6.52
N TYR A 164 -1.69 -11.85 5.64
CA TYR A 164 -1.83 -12.73 4.49
C TYR A 164 -1.69 -14.21 4.82
N LYS A 165 -0.96 -14.60 5.87
CA LYS A 165 -0.92 -16.00 6.37
C LYS A 165 -2.30 -16.48 6.82
N ASN A 166 -3.07 -15.59 7.44
CA ASN A 166 -4.40 -15.90 7.96
C ASN A 166 -5.49 -15.70 6.91
N HIS A 167 -5.15 -15.13 5.76
CA HIS A 167 -6.05 -14.94 4.65
C HIS A 167 -6.05 -16.23 3.79
N THR A 168 -7.01 -17.12 4.02
CA THR A 168 -7.29 -18.23 3.11
C THR A 168 -7.80 -17.62 1.80
N PRO A 169 -7.10 -17.77 0.68
CA PRO A 169 -7.68 -17.38 -0.60
C PRO A 169 -9.00 -18.14 -0.74
N TYR A 170 -10.05 -17.45 -1.16
CA TYR A 170 -11.30 -18.09 -1.52
C TYR A 170 -11.02 -19.16 -2.57
N SER A 171 -10.95 -20.42 -2.14
CA SER A 171 -10.50 -21.56 -2.94
C SER A 171 -11.47 -21.99 -4.04
N ASN A 172 -12.50 -21.19 -4.36
CA ASN A 172 -13.54 -21.53 -5.31
C ASN A 172 -13.83 -20.46 -6.37
N ALA A 173 -12.98 -19.46 -6.55
CA ALA A 173 -13.05 -18.66 -7.76
C ALA A 173 -12.32 -19.40 -8.89
N PRO A 174 -12.95 -19.68 -10.05
CA PRO A 174 -12.23 -20.23 -11.19
C PRO A 174 -11.10 -19.28 -11.54
N MET A 175 -9.86 -19.81 -11.68
CA MET A 175 -8.71 -19.06 -12.15
C MET A 175 -9.12 -18.26 -13.37
N THR A 176 -9.18 -16.95 -13.26
CA THR A 176 -9.45 -16.12 -14.42
C THR A 176 -8.24 -16.20 -15.35
N ARG A 177 -8.52 -16.26 -16.65
CA ARG A 177 -7.54 -16.39 -17.75
C ARG A 177 -6.33 -15.44 -17.65
N ASN A 178 -6.42 -14.40 -16.82
CA ASN A 178 -5.37 -13.43 -16.58
C ASN A 178 -4.25 -13.93 -15.64
N MET A 179 -4.49 -14.99 -14.85
CA MET A 179 -3.45 -15.59 -14.00
C MET A 179 -2.46 -16.46 -14.79
N GLU A 180 -2.86 -16.99 -15.95
CA GLU A 180 -1.95 -17.80 -16.79
C GLU A 180 -0.92 -16.93 -17.51
N ILE A 181 -1.25 -15.69 -17.85
CA ILE A 181 -0.37 -14.77 -18.61
C ILE A 181 0.78 -14.24 -17.76
N CYS A 182 0.64 -14.21 -16.43
CA CYS A 182 1.71 -13.75 -15.53
C CYS A 182 2.69 -14.87 -15.12
N ARG A 183 2.51 -16.11 -15.57
CA ARG A 183 3.41 -17.25 -15.29
C ARG A 183 4.34 -17.63 -16.44
N GLU A 184 4.17 -17.06 -17.61
CA GLU A 184 5.10 -17.14 -18.73
C GLU A 184 5.97 -15.86 -18.78
#